data_0dd4006dbd408e26aa4a5e982ac3ae2a
#
_entry.id   0dd4006dbd408e26aa4a5e982ac3ae2a
#
_cell.length_a   1.000
_cell.length_b   1.000
_cell.length_c   1.000
_cell.angle_alpha   90.00
_cell.angle_beta   90.00
_cell.angle_gamma   90.00
#
_symmetry.space_group_name_H-M   'P 1'
#
loop_
_entity.id
_entity.type
_entity.pdbx_description
1 polymer ?
#
loop_
_entity_poly.entity_id
_entity_poly.type
_entity_poly.pdbx_seq_one_letter_code
_entity_poly.pdbx_strand_id
1 'polypeptide(L)'
;APCFRDEDPRADRAPGEFYQLDFEMAFSTQEEVLEVLEEIFTSTFKEFTNWKVDEAPFLRIPYKEAMEKYGIDKPDLRNPLIIQDATSIFKETEFNAFKDKTIKAIVVPNGANEGRKFFDNMTEFAVNEVGAKGLAWVKLTEEGPVGGIAKFITEEVKKGLEEIGAKTGDSLFFIADEFKTAQKIAGLVRIELGKRLDLIEKDTYRFCFIVDFPMYEYNEEEDKIDFNHNPFSMPQGGMKALEEMNPLDILAYQYDAVCNGYEMASGAVRNHNPELMVKAFEIAGYSEKEVETRFGALYNAFQYGTPPHAGAAPGVDRMLMLMTNEDNLREIIAFPKNKKARDVLMGAPSRVTEEQLKDVQIKIIEE
;
A
#
# COMPACT_ATOMS: atom_id res chain seq x y z
N ALA A 1 19.83 -8.00 -8.47
CA ALA A 1 19.25 -8.28 -9.78
C ALA A 1 18.78 -6.99 -10.45
N PRO A 2 19.20 -6.69 -11.69
CA PRO A 2 18.62 -5.61 -12.47
C PRO A 2 17.20 -6.00 -12.91
N CYS A 3 16.24 -5.13 -12.68
CA CYS A 3 14.83 -5.36 -12.97
C CYS A 3 14.31 -4.34 -13.96
N PHE A 4 13.42 -4.78 -14.85
CA PHE A 4 12.78 -3.97 -15.88
C PHE A 4 11.28 -4.20 -15.82
N ARG A 5 10.48 -3.14 -15.75
CA ARG A 5 9.02 -3.21 -15.79
C ARG A 5 8.47 -2.25 -16.82
N ASP A 6 7.54 -2.76 -17.64
CA ASP A 6 6.76 -1.94 -18.56
C ASP A 6 5.53 -1.40 -17.81
N GLU A 7 5.75 -0.31 -17.11
CA GLU A 7 4.72 0.39 -16.33
C GLU A 7 4.93 1.90 -16.44
N ASP A 8 3.91 2.68 -16.13
CA ASP A 8 4.01 4.14 -16.09
C ASP A 8 5.08 4.59 -15.08
N PRO A 9 6.20 5.16 -15.51
CA PRO A 9 7.28 5.51 -14.61
C PRO A 9 6.88 6.68 -13.71
N ARG A 10 7.02 6.46 -12.41
CA ARG A 10 6.77 7.45 -11.35
C ARG A 10 8.08 7.85 -10.70
N ALA A 11 8.29 9.13 -10.52
CA ALA A 11 9.51 9.66 -9.92
C ALA A 11 9.73 9.20 -8.47
N ASP A 12 8.63 8.98 -7.74
CA ASP A 12 8.62 8.65 -6.32
C ASP A 12 8.74 7.16 -6.01
N ARG A 13 8.47 6.25 -6.99
CA ARG A 13 8.40 4.81 -6.68
C ARG A 13 8.66 3.83 -7.81
N ALA A 14 8.65 4.24 -9.07
CA ALA A 14 8.71 3.32 -10.21
C ALA A 14 9.51 3.92 -11.37
N PRO A 15 10.84 3.75 -11.43
CA PRO A 15 11.67 4.32 -12.50
C PRO A 15 11.67 3.49 -13.79
N GLY A 16 11.02 2.33 -13.83
CA GLY A 16 10.99 1.38 -14.95
C GLY A 16 12.20 0.44 -15.01
N GLU A 17 13.35 0.88 -14.54
CA GLU A 17 14.59 0.10 -14.38
C GLU A 17 15.13 0.35 -12.97
N PHE A 18 15.39 -0.72 -12.21
CA PHE A 18 15.79 -0.65 -10.81
C PHE A 18 16.52 -1.92 -10.38
N TYR A 19 17.09 -1.91 -9.17
CA TYR A 19 17.81 -3.04 -8.61
C TYR A 19 17.11 -3.60 -7.38
N GLN A 20 17.09 -4.93 -7.27
CA GLN A 20 16.60 -5.64 -6.10
C GLN A 20 17.68 -6.56 -5.52
N LEU A 21 17.71 -6.64 -4.20
CA LEU A 21 18.36 -7.73 -3.49
C LEU A 21 17.34 -8.87 -3.41
N ASP A 22 17.35 -9.75 -4.42
CA ASP A 22 16.37 -10.81 -4.57
C ASP A 22 16.89 -12.10 -3.92
N PHE A 23 16.11 -12.71 -3.03
CA PHE A 23 16.48 -13.97 -2.39
C PHE A 23 15.29 -14.89 -2.14
N GLU A 24 15.55 -16.21 -2.25
CA GLU A 24 14.61 -17.27 -1.95
C GLU A 24 15.27 -18.29 -1.03
N MET A 25 14.54 -18.72 0.01
CA MET A 25 15.00 -19.65 1.04
C MET A 25 14.19 -20.95 0.95
N ALA A 26 14.86 -22.07 0.72
CA ALA A 26 14.23 -23.38 0.72
C ALA A 26 13.91 -23.84 2.16
N PHE A 27 12.78 -24.53 2.32
CA PHE A 27 12.27 -25.06 3.60
C PHE A 27 12.02 -24.00 4.67
N SER A 28 11.69 -22.78 4.23
CA SER A 28 11.48 -21.64 5.13
C SER A 28 10.03 -21.25 5.25
N THR A 29 9.70 -20.71 6.40
CA THR A 29 8.41 -20.11 6.74
C THR A 29 8.43 -18.60 6.45
N GLN A 30 7.26 -17.97 6.52
CA GLN A 30 7.12 -16.50 6.45
C GLN A 30 7.99 -15.80 7.51
N GLU A 31 7.91 -16.24 8.78
CA GLU A 31 8.63 -15.58 9.89
C GLU A 31 10.15 -15.64 9.70
N GLU A 32 10.70 -16.76 9.23
CA GLU A 32 12.14 -16.86 8.96
C GLU A 32 12.61 -15.87 7.86
N VAL A 33 11.77 -15.61 6.85
CA VAL A 33 12.09 -14.58 5.85
C VAL A 33 11.97 -13.18 6.43
N LEU A 34 10.95 -12.93 7.28
CA LEU A 34 10.79 -11.64 7.94
C LEU A 34 11.97 -11.34 8.89
N GLU A 35 12.49 -12.33 9.62
CA GLU A 35 13.69 -12.20 10.46
C GLU A 35 14.93 -11.82 9.63
N VAL A 36 15.12 -12.43 8.46
CA VAL A 36 16.22 -12.07 7.54
C VAL A 36 16.05 -10.63 7.03
N LEU A 37 14.84 -10.21 6.69
CA LEU A 37 14.57 -8.83 6.25
C LEU A 37 14.84 -7.83 7.40
N GLU A 38 14.47 -8.16 8.63
CA GLU A 38 14.76 -7.34 9.81
C GLU A 38 16.26 -7.10 9.99
N GLU A 39 17.06 -8.16 9.86
CA GLU A 39 18.51 -8.06 9.94
C GLU A 39 19.10 -7.20 8.82
N ILE A 40 18.66 -7.43 7.56
CA ILE A 40 19.09 -6.66 6.40
C ILE A 40 18.80 -5.17 6.60
N PHE A 41 17.55 -4.82 6.92
CA PHE A 41 17.16 -3.42 7.05
C PHE A 41 17.82 -2.75 8.26
N THR A 42 17.78 -3.39 9.43
CA THR A 42 18.35 -2.81 10.65
C THR A 42 19.85 -2.58 10.51
N SER A 43 20.61 -3.56 10.00
CA SER A 43 22.06 -3.43 9.84
C SER A 43 22.42 -2.40 8.80
N THR A 44 21.76 -2.42 7.63
CA THR A 44 22.06 -1.51 6.52
C THR A 44 21.72 -0.06 6.89
N PHE A 45 20.55 0.21 7.46
CA PHE A 45 20.18 1.57 7.82
C PHE A 45 21.04 2.12 8.97
N LYS A 46 21.42 1.31 9.95
CA LYS A 46 22.35 1.71 11.02
C LYS A 46 23.76 2.02 10.51
N GLU A 47 24.25 1.27 9.52
CA GLU A 47 25.59 1.47 8.95
C GLU A 47 25.68 2.75 8.11
N PHE A 48 24.66 3.04 7.31
CA PHE A 48 24.72 4.09 6.29
C PHE A 48 23.96 5.37 6.63
N THR A 49 23.27 5.44 7.80
CA THR A 49 22.50 6.62 8.20
C THR A 49 22.76 7.00 9.66
N ASN A 50 22.37 8.24 10.02
CA ASN A 50 22.48 8.75 11.39
C ASN A 50 21.11 8.88 12.08
N TRP A 51 20.02 8.53 11.39
CA TRP A 51 18.68 8.58 11.98
C TRP A 51 18.44 7.37 12.87
N LYS A 52 17.47 7.50 13.77
CA LYS A 52 17.05 6.40 14.61
C LYS A 52 16.40 5.32 13.75
N VAL A 53 16.82 4.08 13.92
CA VAL A 53 16.27 2.90 13.23
C VAL A 53 15.50 2.07 14.24
N ASP A 54 14.29 1.63 13.88
CA ASP A 54 13.54 0.70 14.70
C ASP A 54 14.34 -0.59 14.95
N GLU A 55 14.20 -1.15 16.15
CA GLU A 55 14.77 -2.43 16.49
C GLU A 55 13.83 -3.58 16.11
N ALA A 56 14.38 -4.72 15.73
CA ALA A 56 13.62 -5.95 15.56
C ALA A 56 13.07 -6.47 16.90
N PRO A 57 11.91 -7.15 16.92
CA PRO A 57 11.06 -7.45 15.76
C PRO A 57 10.21 -6.26 15.33
N PHE A 58 10.07 -6.05 14.02
CA PHE A 58 9.19 -5.02 13.47
C PHE A 58 7.72 -5.41 13.68
N LEU A 59 6.85 -4.40 13.70
CA LEU A 59 5.41 -4.61 13.85
C LEU A 59 4.84 -5.36 12.64
N ARG A 60 4.09 -6.46 12.90
CA ARG A 60 3.29 -7.17 11.90
C ARG A 60 1.88 -6.61 11.92
N ILE A 61 1.43 -6.07 10.81
CA ILE A 61 0.10 -5.47 10.67
C ILE A 61 -0.66 -6.26 9.59
N PRO A 62 -1.76 -6.95 9.90
CA PRO A 62 -2.61 -7.55 8.88
C PRO A 62 -3.08 -6.50 7.86
N TYR A 63 -3.13 -6.86 6.58
CA TYR A 63 -3.57 -5.97 5.50
C TYR A 63 -4.90 -5.28 5.82
N LYS A 64 -5.88 -6.04 6.33
CA LYS A 64 -7.18 -5.49 6.72
C LYS A 64 -7.03 -4.38 7.77
N GLU A 65 -6.22 -4.61 8.80
CA GLU A 65 -5.96 -3.63 9.85
C GLU A 65 -5.23 -2.40 9.31
N ALA A 66 -4.27 -2.58 8.41
CA ALA A 66 -3.57 -1.48 7.76
C ALA A 66 -4.54 -0.58 6.98
N MET A 67 -5.42 -1.20 6.22
CA MET A 67 -6.47 -0.48 5.50
C MET A 67 -7.44 0.22 6.44
N GLU A 68 -7.90 -0.43 7.51
CA GLU A 68 -8.85 0.15 8.49
C GLU A 68 -8.25 1.33 9.25
N LYS A 69 -7.02 1.21 9.76
CA LYS A 69 -6.39 2.22 10.62
C LYS A 69 -5.66 3.33 9.88
N TYR A 70 -5.11 3.03 8.71
CA TYR A 70 -4.26 3.98 7.97
C TYR A 70 -4.81 4.33 6.59
N GLY A 71 -5.77 3.57 6.06
CA GLY A 71 -6.37 3.76 4.73
C GLY A 71 -5.43 3.43 3.57
N ILE A 72 -4.32 2.75 3.86
CA ILE A 72 -3.28 2.39 2.90
C ILE A 72 -2.50 1.17 3.40
N ASP A 73 -2.04 0.34 2.49
CA ASP A 73 -1.19 -0.83 2.72
C ASP A 73 0.31 -0.52 2.94
N LYS A 74 0.67 0.76 2.86
CA LYS A 74 2.05 1.26 3.08
C LYS A 74 2.03 2.44 4.06
N PRO A 75 1.67 2.20 5.35
CA PRO A 75 1.52 3.28 6.31
C PRO A 75 2.86 3.91 6.71
N ASP A 76 2.88 5.23 6.80
CA ASP A 76 3.93 5.92 7.54
C ASP A 76 3.58 5.92 9.03
N LEU A 77 4.28 5.10 9.82
CA LEU A 77 4.07 4.96 11.25
C LEU A 77 4.63 6.13 12.07
N ARG A 78 5.38 7.03 11.46
CA ARG A 78 5.81 8.29 12.08
C ARG A 78 4.63 9.26 12.27
N ASN A 79 3.57 9.10 11.48
CA ASN A 79 2.34 9.87 11.61
C ASN A 79 1.43 9.20 12.69
N PRO A 80 1.20 9.86 13.85
CA PRO A 80 0.46 9.26 14.96
C PRO A 80 -1.05 9.19 14.74
N LEU A 81 -1.59 9.85 13.72
CA LEU A 81 -3.02 9.88 13.46
C LEU A 81 -3.52 8.51 13.00
N ILE A 82 -4.70 8.13 13.45
CA ILE A 82 -5.37 6.86 13.10
C ILE A 82 -6.79 7.16 12.64
N ILE A 83 -7.22 6.42 11.62
CA ILE A 83 -8.60 6.45 11.14
C ILE A 83 -9.46 5.60 12.06
N GLN A 84 -10.63 6.11 12.44
CA GLN A 84 -11.63 5.44 13.25
C GLN A 84 -12.92 5.25 12.44
N ASP A 85 -13.66 4.19 12.71
CA ASP A 85 -15.01 4.02 12.15
C ASP A 85 -16.02 4.75 13.03
N ALA A 86 -16.68 5.75 12.48
CA ALA A 86 -17.71 6.53 13.14
C ALA A 86 -19.12 6.26 12.60
N THR A 87 -19.30 5.24 11.76
CA THR A 87 -20.56 4.94 11.10
C THR A 87 -21.70 4.71 12.09
N SER A 88 -21.46 3.93 13.13
CA SER A 88 -22.45 3.65 14.18
C SER A 88 -22.79 4.88 15.03
N ILE A 89 -21.82 5.79 15.22
CA ILE A 89 -21.99 7.01 16.01
C ILE A 89 -23.00 7.97 15.35
N PHE A 90 -23.01 8.00 14.02
CA PHE A 90 -23.88 8.88 13.25
C PHE A 90 -25.10 8.18 12.63
N LYS A 91 -25.47 7.00 13.13
CA LYS A 91 -26.58 6.21 12.58
C LYS A 91 -27.90 6.99 12.53
N GLU A 92 -28.21 7.74 13.57
CA GLU A 92 -29.44 8.51 13.71
C GLU A 92 -29.24 10.01 13.35
N THR A 93 -28.21 10.33 12.58
CA THR A 93 -27.90 11.72 12.25
C THR A 93 -28.91 12.34 11.28
N GLU A 94 -29.25 13.62 11.51
CA GLU A 94 -30.02 14.45 10.57
C GLU A 94 -29.15 15.06 9.47
N PHE A 95 -27.83 14.86 9.52
CA PHE A 95 -26.91 15.37 8.51
C PHE A 95 -26.98 14.52 7.23
N ASN A 96 -27.65 15.04 6.21
CA ASN A 96 -27.94 14.31 4.98
C ASN A 96 -26.72 13.74 4.28
N ALA A 97 -25.55 14.39 4.38
CA ALA A 97 -24.32 13.90 3.74
C ALA A 97 -23.80 12.59 4.37
N PHE A 98 -24.26 12.24 5.57
CA PHE A 98 -23.83 11.04 6.31
C PHE A 98 -24.82 9.87 6.19
N LYS A 99 -26.05 10.13 5.72
CA LYS A 99 -27.08 9.10 5.62
C LYS A 99 -26.68 7.99 4.68
N ASP A 100 -26.83 6.75 5.14
CA ASP A 100 -26.55 5.53 4.37
C ASP A 100 -25.11 5.45 3.83
N LYS A 101 -24.15 6.07 4.53
CA LYS A 101 -22.72 6.09 4.17
C LYS A 101 -21.87 5.48 5.27
N THR A 102 -20.72 4.95 4.86
CA THR A 102 -19.62 4.67 5.78
C THR A 102 -18.96 5.98 6.18
N ILE A 103 -18.81 6.20 7.49
CA ILE A 103 -18.23 7.41 8.03
C ILE A 103 -16.90 7.07 8.70
N LYS A 104 -15.82 7.60 8.15
CA LYS A 104 -14.49 7.52 8.73
C LYS A 104 -14.15 8.83 9.44
N ALA A 105 -13.58 8.72 10.63
CA ALA A 105 -13.19 9.85 11.45
C ALA A 105 -11.69 9.86 11.71
N ILE A 106 -11.09 11.04 11.75
CA ILE A 106 -9.70 11.26 12.17
C ILE A 106 -9.74 12.26 13.31
N VAL A 107 -9.31 11.82 14.50
CA VAL A 107 -9.17 12.68 15.67
C VAL A 107 -7.80 13.34 15.62
N VAL A 108 -7.77 14.67 15.67
CA VAL A 108 -6.54 15.47 15.68
C VAL A 108 -6.35 16.07 17.06
N PRO A 109 -5.39 15.57 17.84
CA PRO A 109 -5.12 16.08 19.19
C PRO A 109 -4.75 17.58 19.16
N ASN A 110 -5.36 18.35 20.05
CA ASN A 110 -5.20 19.82 20.16
C ASN A 110 -5.59 20.61 18.89
N GLY A 111 -6.22 19.98 17.91
CA GLY A 111 -6.58 20.59 16.62
C GLY A 111 -7.66 21.68 16.73
N ALA A 112 -8.33 21.84 17.88
CA ALA A 112 -9.25 22.95 18.12
C ALA A 112 -8.55 24.33 18.11
N ASN A 113 -7.22 24.37 18.31
CA ASN A 113 -6.44 25.59 18.27
C ASN A 113 -6.24 26.12 16.84
N GLU A 114 -6.45 25.29 15.82
CA GLU A 114 -6.27 25.69 14.44
C GLU A 114 -7.30 26.74 14.00
N GLY A 115 -6.84 27.69 13.17
CA GLY A 115 -7.70 28.73 12.58
C GLY A 115 -8.65 28.17 11.52
N ARG A 116 -9.76 28.86 11.26
CA ARG A 116 -10.75 28.47 10.25
C ARG A 116 -10.11 28.18 8.88
N LYS A 117 -9.13 28.97 8.47
CA LYS A 117 -8.42 28.81 7.20
C LYS A 117 -7.78 27.42 7.03
N PHE A 118 -7.32 26.83 8.15
CA PHE A 118 -6.77 25.47 8.13
C PHE A 118 -7.83 24.44 7.67
N PHE A 119 -9.03 24.52 8.25
CA PHE A 119 -10.14 23.61 7.91
C PHE A 119 -10.65 23.84 6.48
N ASP A 120 -10.72 25.10 6.05
CA ASP A 120 -11.11 25.45 4.68
C ASP A 120 -10.09 24.88 3.68
N ASN A 121 -8.77 25.02 3.92
CA ASN A 121 -7.71 24.48 3.09
C ASN A 121 -7.68 22.94 3.09
N MET A 122 -8.00 22.28 4.22
CA MET A 122 -8.12 20.82 4.26
C MET A 122 -9.32 20.33 3.47
N THR A 123 -10.43 21.06 3.52
CA THR A 123 -11.61 20.75 2.70
C THR A 123 -11.32 20.93 1.22
N GLU A 124 -10.63 22.00 0.83
CA GLU A 124 -10.20 22.24 -0.56
C GLU A 124 -9.29 21.12 -1.06
N PHE A 125 -8.30 20.70 -0.28
CA PHE A 125 -7.44 19.56 -0.60
C PHE A 125 -8.26 18.27 -0.81
N ALA A 126 -9.15 17.94 0.13
CA ALA A 126 -9.93 16.73 0.06
C ALA A 126 -10.83 16.69 -1.20
N VAL A 127 -11.42 17.82 -1.59
CA VAL A 127 -12.29 17.90 -2.75
C VAL A 127 -11.51 17.94 -4.06
N ASN A 128 -10.52 18.82 -4.17
CA ASN A 128 -9.85 19.12 -5.44
C ASN A 128 -8.73 18.13 -5.78
N GLU A 129 -7.98 17.66 -4.75
CA GLU A 129 -6.82 16.79 -4.99
C GLU A 129 -7.15 15.31 -4.78
N VAL A 130 -8.11 15.00 -3.87
CA VAL A 130 -8.42 13.61 -3.49
C VAL A 130 -9.75 13.13 -4.05
N GLY A 131 -10.59 14.03 -4.54
CA GLY A 131 -11.89 13.71 -5.14
C GLY A 131 -12.99 13.38 -4.12
N ALA A 132 -12.87 13.86 -2.89
CA ALA A 132 -13.94 13.76 -1.90
C ALA A 132 -15.15 14.62 -2.31
N LYS A 133 -16.36 14.17 -1.97
CA LYS A 133 -17.58 14.98 -2.14
C LYS A 133 -17.64 16.15 -1.15
N GLY A 134 -16.84 16.10 -0.10
CA GLY A 134 -16.71 17.10 0.97
C GLY A 134 -15.87 16.55 2.11
N LEU A 135 -15.45 17.44 3.02
CA LEU A 135 -14.76 17.08 4.26
C LEU A 135 -15.48 17.76 5.40
N ALA A 136 -16.22 16.99 6.18
CA ALA A 136 -16.88 17.52 7.37
C ALA A 136 -15.86 17.61 8.53
N TRP A 137 -16.05 18.62 9.39
CA TRP A 137 -15.16 18.79 10.54
C TRP A 137 -15.88 19.43 11.73
N VAL A 138 -15.35 19.23 12.92
CA VAL A 138 -15.80 19.86 14.15
C VAL A 138 -14.62 20.06 15.10
N LYS A 139 -14.64 21.11 15.89
CA LYS A 139 -13.78 21.35 17.04
C LYS A 139 -14.53 21.04 18.31
N LEU A 140 -13.91 20.37 19.27
CA LEU A 140 -14.45 20.15 20.60
C LEU A 140 -13.81 21.17 21.55
N THR A 141 -14.58 22.20 21.93
CA THR A 141 -14.09 23.24 22.84
C THR A 141 -14.76 23.11 24.22
N GLU A 142 -14.24 23.84 25.23
CA GLU A 142 -14.83 23.88 26.57
C GLU A 142 -16.28 24.41 26.54
N GLU A 143 -16.59 25.28 25.59
CA GLU A 143 -17.92 25.87 25.42
C GLU A 143 -18.86 24.98 24.60
N GLY A 144 -18.34 23.85 24.09
CA GLY A 144 -19.06 22.88 23.27
C GLY A 144 -18.51 22.74 21.85
N PRO A 145 -19.18 21.95 20.97
CA PRO A 145 -18.77 21.76 19.61
C PRO A 145 -18.88 23.03 18.76
N VAL A 146 -17.84 23.31 17.94
CA VAL A 146 -17.78 24.50 17.07
C VAL A 146 -17.36 24.08 15.66
N GLY A 147 -17.94 24.72 14.62
CA GLY A 147 -17.54 24.56 13.22
C GLY A 147 -18.53 23.78 12.37
N GLY A 148 -18.08 23.25 11.25
CA GLY A 148 -18.87 22.76 10.13
C GLY A 148 -20.12 21.94 10.46
N ILE A 149 -19.98 20.87 11.25
CA ILE A 149 -21.11 20.00 11.61
C ILE A 149 -21.50 20.09 13.08
N ALA A 150 -21.06 21.13 13.80
CA ALA A 150 -21.28 21.28 15.25
C ALA A 150 -22.75 21.12 15.67
N LYS A 151 -23.71 21.63 14.88
CA LYS A 151 -25.14 21.51 15.17
C LYS A 151 -25.68 20.07 15.14
N PHE A 152 -24.94 19.12 14.59
CA PHE A 152 -25.31 17.71 14.51
C PHE A 152 -24.60 16.87 15.58
N ILE A 153 -23.75 17.49 16.42
CA ILE A 153 -23.06 16.83 17.53
C ILE A 153 -23.97 16.89 18.75
N THR A 154 -24.89 15.95 18.85
CA THR A 154 -25.74 15.76 20.05
C THR A 154 -24.91 15.20 21.20
N GLU A 155 -25.46 15.16 22.42
CA GLU A 155 -24.78 14.55 23.57
C GLU A 155 -24.46 13.07 23.34
N GLU A 156 -25.33 12.35 22.63
CA GLU A 156 -25.10 10.94 22.24
C GLU A 156 -23.93 10.80 21.25
N VAL A 157 -23.92 11.61 20.20
CA VAL A 157 -22.82 11.65 19.23
C VAL A 157 -21.52 12.03 19.94
N LYS A 158 -21.53 13.04 20.81
CA LYS A 158 -20.35 13.45 21.59
C LYS A 158 -19.78 12.30 22.40
N LYS A 159 -20.63 11.54 23.10
CA LYS A 159 -20.21 10.37 23.86
C LYS A 159 -19.59 9.29 22.96
N GLY A 160 -20.17 9.02 21.80
CA GLY A 160 -19.58 8.09 20.82
C GLY A 160 -18.22 8.58 20.29
N LEU A 161 -18.05 9.89 20.09
CA LEU A 161 -16.75 10.46 19.72
C LEU A 161 -15.70 10.33 20.83
N GLU A 162 -16.10 10.45 22.10
CA GLU A 162 -15.22 10.19 23.25
C GLU A 162 -14.76 8.73 23.31
N GLU A 163 -15.63 7.76 22.94
CA GLU A 163 -15.29 6.33 22.89
C GLU A 163 -14.20 6.04 21.82
N ILE A 164 -14.14 6.80 20.73
CA ILE A 164 -13.06 6.71 19.73
C ILE A 164 -11.85 7.62 20.05
N GLY A 165 -11.78 8.15 21.26
CA GLY A 165 -10.62 8.84 21.80
C GLY A 165 -10.62 10.36 21.66
N ALA A 166 -11.70 10.98 21.17
CA ALA A 166 -11.80 12.43 21.05
C ALA A 166 -11.97 13.10 22.45
N LYS A 167 -11.34 14.24 22.64
CA LYS A 167 -11.35 15.01 23.88
C LYS A 167 -11.58 16.49 23.60
N THR A 168 -11.99 17.22 24.64
CA THR A 168 -12.00 18.69 24.59
C THR A 168 -10.61 19.20 24.23
N GLY A 169 -10.53 20.12 23.29
CA GLY A 169 -9.29 20.63 22.70
C GLY A 169 -8.95 20.01 21.35
N ASP A 170 -9.57 18.88 20.98
CA ASP A 170 -9.32 18.21 19.71
C ASP A 170 -10.20 18.76 18.58
N SER A 171 -9.78 18.50 17.35
CA SER A 171 -10.65 18.60 16.18
C SER A 171 -10.83 17.23 15.53
N LEU A 172 -11.95 17.05 14.84
CA LEU A 172 -12.22 15.83 14.09
C LEU A 172 -12.55 16.16 12.64
N PHE A 173 -12.06 15.30 11.75
CA PHE A 173 -12.40 15.32 10.34
C PHE A 173 -13.16 14.05 9.98
N PHE A 174 -14.21 14.19 9.16
CA PHE A 174 -15.09 13.09 8.79
C PHE A 174 -15.20 12.97 7.28
N ILE A 175 -15.05 11.75 6.79
CA ILE A 175 -15.23 11.37 5.40
C ILE A 175 -16.41 10.42 5.31
N ALA A 176 -17.40 10.75 4.48
CA ALA A 176 -18.60 9.95 4.28
C ALA A 176 -18.78 9.58 2.81
N ASP A 177 -18.68 8.30 2.49
CA ASP A 177 -18.90 7.76 1.14
C ASP A 177 -19.14 6.23 1.22
N GLU A 178 -19.14 5.55 0.08
CA GLU A 178 -19.06 4.10 0.02
C GLU A 178 -17.78 3.60 0.72
N PHE A 179 -17.82 2.43 1.32
CA PHE A 179 -16.77 1.92 2.22
C PHE A 179 -15.33 2.08 1.66
N LYS A 180 -15.06 1.52 0.47
CA LYS A 180 -13.73 1.56 -0.15
C LYS A 180 -13.27 3.01 -0.43
N THR A 181 -14.19 3.84 -0.92
CA THR A 181 -13.93 5.26 -1.24
C THR A 181 -13.66 6.07 0.03
N ALA A 182 -14.51 5.93 1.04
CA ALA A 182 -14.33 6.61 2.33
C ALA A 182 -12.98 6.27 2.97
N GLN A 183 -12.58 5.01 2.90
CA GLN A 183 -11.34 4.53 3.46
C GLN A 183 -10.11 5.09 2.74
N LYS A 184 -10.09 5.03 1.41
CA LYS A 184 -9.02 5.59 0.58
C LYS A 184 -8.85 7.10 0.81
N ILE A 185 -9.95 7.85 0.80
CA ILE A 185 -9.93 9.30 1.03
C ILE A 185 -9.44 9.61 2.46
N ALA A 186 -9.91 8.86 3.46
CA ALA A 186 -9.47 9.05 4.84
C ALA A 186 -7.95 8.83 4.99
N GLY A 187 -7.38 7.84 4.30
CA GLY A 187 -5.93 7.61 4.26
C GLY A 187 -5.16 8.81 3.73
N LEU A 188 -5.59 9.39 2.62
CA LEU A 188 -4.95 10.55 2.00
C LEU A 188 -5.11 11.81 2.86
N VAL A 189 -6.29 12.03 3.45
CA VAL A 189 -6.54 13.13 4.41
C VAL A 189 -5.68 12.96 5.66
N ARG A 190 -5.52 11.73 6.18
CA ARG A 190 -4.64 11.42 7.32
C ARG A 190 -3.19 11.82 7.04
N ILE A 191 -2.68 11.46 5.86
CA ILE A 191 -1.31 11.80 5.44
C ILE A 191 -1.12 13.31 5.38
N GLU A 192 -2.05 14.01 4.77
CA GLU A 192 -1.98 15.47 4.62
C GLU A 192 -2.12 16.21 5.96
N LEU A 193 -2.98 15.73 6.86
CA LEU A 193 -3.09 16.27 8.23
C LEU A 193 -1.76 16.12 8.99
N GLY A 194 -1.14 14.94 8.92
CA GLY A 194 0.16 14.71 9.56
C GLY A 194 1.25 15.65 9.07
N LYS A 195 1.28 15.92 7.76
CA LYS A 195 2.22 16.87 7.14
C LYS A 195 1.95 18.32 7.55
N ARG A 196 0.72 18.80 7.39
CA ARG A 196 0.39 20.22 7.66
C ARG A 196 0.50 20.60 9.13
N LEU A 197 0.29 19.65 10.02
CA LEU A 197 0.39 19.86 11.46
C LEU A 197 1.77 19.53 12.04
N ASP A 198 2.74 19.19 11.19
CA ASP A 198 4.11 18.79 11.59
C ASP A 198 4.13 17.67 12.66
N LEU A 199 3.24 16.69 12.52
CA LEU A 199 3.09 15.59 13.47
C LEU A 199 4.00 14.39 13.16
N ILE A 200 4.63 14.38 11.99
CA ILE A 200 5.47 13.28 11.54
C ILE A 200 6.78 13.28 12.35
N GLU A 201 7.09 12.17 13.03
CA GLU A 201 8.33 11.99 13.77
C GLU A 201 9.53 12.20 12.84
N LYS A 202 10.48 13.06 13.23
CA LYS A 202 11.65 13.42 12.43
C LYS A 202 12.83 12.50 12.74
N ASP A 203 13.74 12.40 11.79
CA ASP A 203 15.02 11.71 11.94
C ASP A 203 14.87 10.25 12.45
N THR A 204 13.82 9.55 11.96
CA THR A 204 13.50 8.19 12.37
C THR A 204 13.06 7.36 11.17
N TYR A 205 13.52 6.10 11.12
CA TYR A 205 13.01 5.06 10.24
C TYR A 205 12.10 4.12 11.04
N ARG A 206 10.80 4.16 10.73
CA ARG A 206 9.77 3.30 11.31
C ARG A 206 9.44 2.18 10.35
N PHE A 207 9.71 0.95 10.76
CA PHE A 207 9.46 -0.24 9.96
C PHE A 207 8.21 -0.98 10.42
N CYS A 208 7.52 -1.60 9.47
CA CYS A 208 6.51 -2.62 9.73
C CYS A 208 6.45 -3.62 8.59
N PHE A 209 5.85 -4.77 8.86
CA PHE A 209 5.43 -5.70 7.82
C PHE A 209 3.91 -5.65 7.69
N ILE A 210 3.43 -5.52 6.47
CA ILE A 210 2.03 -5.79 6.15
C ILE A 210 1.94 -7.25 5.75
N VAL A 211 1.05 -7.99 6.41
CA VAL A 211 0.89 -9.43 6.25
C VAL A 211 -0.57 -9.79 5.96
N ASP A 212 -0.85 -11.04 5.68
CA ASP A 212 -2.22 -11.53 5.48
C ASP A 212 -2.99 -10.77 4.38
N PHE A 213 -2.35 -10.60 3.23
CA PHE A 213 -3.00 -10.01 2.07
C PHE A 213 -4.14 -10.92 1.57
N PRO A 214 -5.25 -10.35 1.07
CA PRO A 214 -6.25 -11.13 0.36
C PRO A 214 -5.60 -11.75 -0.89
N MET A 215 -5.90 -13.02 -1.17
CA MET A 215 -5.39 -13.70 -2.35
C MET A 215 -6.06 -13.21 -3.62
N TYR A 216 -7.34 -12.89 -3.53
CA TYR A 216 -8.17 -12.46 -4.64
C TYR A 216 -8.86 -11.14 -4.35
N GLU A 217 -9.20 -10.43 -5.42
CA GLU A 217 -10.08 -9.27 -5.40
C GLU A 217 -11.12 -9.37 -6.52
N TYR A 218 -12.20 -8.60 -6.38
CA TYR A 218 -13.19 -8.48 -7.43
C TYR A 218 -12.82 -7.33 -8.35
N ASN A 219 -12.55 -7.64 -9.61
CA ASN A 219 -12.30 -6.68 -10.67
C ASN A 219 -13.64 -6.18 -11.23
N GLU A 220 -14.04 -4.97 -10.86
CA GLU A 220 -15.31 -4.36 -11.26
C GLU A 220 -15.36 -4.04 -12.78
N GLU A 221 -14.21 -3.80 -13.42
CA GLU A 221 -14.13 -3.47 -14.85
C GLU A 221 -14.33 -4.71 -15.72
N GLU A 222 -13.79 -5.85 -15.29
CA GLU A 222 -13.86 -7.12 -16.02
C GLU A 222 -14.96 -8.04 -15.50
N ASP A 223 -15.67 -7.65 -14.43
CA ASP A 223 -16.74 -8.42 -13.78
C ASP A 223 -16.31 -9.86 -13.41
N LYS A 224 -15.12 -9.99 -12.81
CA LYS A 224 -14.53 -11.28 -12.46
C LYS A 224 -13.72 -11.22 -11.17
N ILE A 225 -13.45 -12.40 -10.59
CA ILE A 225 -12.44 -12.56 -9.54
C ILE A 225 -11.06 -12.59 -10.21
N ASP A 226 -10.11 -11.81 -9.67
CA ASP A 226 -8.72 -11.80 -10.12
C ASP A 226 -7.78 -11.90 -8.90
N PHE A 227 -6.49 -12.14 -9.15
CA PHE A 227 -5.50 -12.10 -8.08
C PHE A 227 -5.28 -10.66 -7.60
N ASN A 228 -5.17 -10.49 -6.27
CA ASN A 228 -4.94 -9.16 -5.70
C ASN A 228 -3.54 -8.62 -6.05
N HIS A 229 -2.48 -9.39 -5.74
CA HIS A 229 -1.09 -8.98 -5.98
C HIS A 229 -0.28 -10.07 -6.69
N ASN A 230 0.15 -11.11 -5.95
CA ASN A 230 1.03 -12.14 -6.46
C ASN A 230 0.29 -13.49 -6.59
N PRO A 231 0.03 -13.98 -7.83
CA PRO A 231 -0.70 -15.22 -8.06
C PRO A 231 0.06 -16.48 -7.59
N PHE A 232 1.36 -16.37 -7.35
CA PHE A 232 2.22 -17.48 -6.92
C PHE A 232 2.39 -17.56 -5.41
N SER A 233 1.64 -16.79 -4.64
CA SER A 233 1.64 -16.87 -3.17
C SER A 233 0.86 -18.09 -2.70
N MET A 234 1.31 -18.69 -1.61
CA MET A 234 0.63 -19.81 -0.96
C MET A 234 -0.66 -19.32 -0.28
N PRO A 235 -1.84 -19.88 -0.63
CA PRO A 235 -3.08 -19.58 0.10
C PRO A 235 -3.03 -20.11 1.52
N GLN A 236 -3.49 -19.32 2.48
CA GLN A 236 -3.68 -19.77 3.86
C GLN A 236 -4.79 -20.81 3.89
N GLY A 237 -4.54 -21.94 4.54
CA GLY A 237 -5.46 -23.09 4.53
C GLY A 237 -5.34 -24.03 3.32
N GLY A 238 -4.48 -23.70 2.35
CA GLY A 238 -4.13 -24.59 1.22
C GLY A 238 -5.33 -24.99 0.35
N MET A 239 -5.35 -26.23 -0.13
CA MET A 239 -6.42 -26.75 -1.01
C MET A 239 -7.81 -26.63 -0.39
N LYS A 240 -7.92 -26.88 0.91
CA LYS A 240 -9.21 -26.79 1.61
C LYS A 240 -9.80 -25.37 1.54
N ALA A 241 -8.97 -24.33 1.68
CA ALA A 241 -9.45 -22.96 1.55
C ALA A 241 -9.93 -22.67 0.11
N LEU A 242 -9.18 -23.14 -0.90
CA LEU A 242 -9.56 -22.96 -2.31
C LEU A 242 -10.86 -23.70 -2.71
N GLU A 243 -11.21 -24.77 -2.03
CA GLU A 243 -12.40 -25.59 -2.33
C GLU A 243 -13.64 -25.15 -1.53
N GLU A 244 -13.47 -24.72 -0.28
CA GLU A 244 -14.59 -24.54 0.67
C GLU A 244 -14.89 -23.07 1.01
N MET A 245 -13.95 -22.16 0.85
CA MET A 245 -14.14 -20.75 1.23
C MET A 245 -14.64 -19.89 0.06
N ASN A 246 -15.29 -18.77 0.39
CA ASN A 246 -15.50 -17.72 -0.60
C ASN A 246 -14.12 -17.19 -1.04
N PRO A 247 -13.82 -17.14 -2.35
CA PRO A 247 -12.51 -16.68 -2.83
C PRO A 247 -12.05 -15.32 -2.28
N LEU A 248 -12.97 -14.39 -2.09
CA LEU A 248 -12.67 -13.05 -1.56
C LEU A 248 -12.29 -13.02 -0.07
N ASP A 249 -12.51 -14.13 0.65
CA ASP A 249 -12.16 -14.30 2.06
C ASP A 249 -10.84 -15.08 2.24
N ILE A 250 -10.26 -15.60 1.16
CA ILE A 250 -9.00 -16.35 1.20
C ILE A 250 -7.82 -15.37 1.34
N LEU A 251 -7.00 -15.59 2.36
CA LEU A 251 -5.77 -14.86 2.56
C LEU A 251 -4.57 -15.61 1.96
N ALA A 252 -3.54 -14.90 1.58
CA ALA A 252 -2.26 -15.46 1.13
C ALA A 252 -1.15 -15.20 2.15
N TYR A 253 -0.16 -16.08 2.21
CA TYR A 253 1.12 -15.84 2.91
C TYR A 253 1.98 -14.89 2.07
N GLN A 254 1.49 -13.67 1.92
CA GLN A 254 2.15 -12.58 1.25
C GLN A 254 2.44 -11.47 2.25
N TYR A 255 3.56 -10.79 2.08
CA TYR A 255 4.02 -9.75 2.99
C TYR A 255 4.78 -8.67 2.25
N ASP A 256 4.60 -7.42 2.71
CA ASP A 256 5.38 -6.27 2.31
C ASP A 256 6.13 -5.71 3.52
N ALA A 257 7.40 -5.40 3.34
CA ALA A 257 8.16 -4.59 4.30
C ALA A 257 7.97 -3.12 3.96
N VAL A 258 7.56 -2.33 4.94
CA VAL A 258 7.26 -0.91 4.77
C VAL A 258 8.14 -0.08 5.70
N CYS A 259 8.71 1.01 5.18
CA CYS A 259 9.43 2.00 5.96
C CYS A 259 8.95 3.40 5.58
N ASN A 260 8.51 4.19 6.56
CA ASN A 260 8.14 5.60 6.38
C ASN A 260 7.16 5.86 5.23
N GLY A 261 6.22 4.94 4.98
CA GLY A 261 5.23 5.06 3.92
C GLY A 261 5.66 4.51 2.55
N TYR A 262 6.83 3.89 2.46
CA TYR A 262 7.34 3.25 1.24
C TYR A 262 7.46 1.74 1.43
N GLU A 263 7.01 0.99 0.43
CA GLU A 263 7.27 -0.44 0.32
C GLU A 263 8.74 -0.65 -0.03
N MET A 264 9.47 -1.29 0.88
CA MET A 264 10.89 -1.57 0.76
C MET A 264 11.17 -2.91 0.12
N ALA A 265 10.32 -3.88 0.37
CA ALA A 265 10.37 -5.21 -0.18
C ALA A 265 8.95 -5.80 -0.24
N SER A 266 8.71 -6.65 -1.21
CA SER A 266 7.55 -7.55 -1.26
C SER A 266 8.05 -8.99 -1.30
N GLY A 267 7.28 -9.89 -0.69
CA GLY A 267 7.61 -11.30 -0.63
C GLY A 267 6.40 -12.18 -0.39
N ALA A 268 6.62 -13.49 -0.47
CA ALA A 268 5.60 -14.48 -0.16
C ALA A 268 6.21 -15.83 0.22
N VAL A 269 5.46 -16.64 0.94
CA VAL A 269 5.63 -18.09 0.88
C VAL A 269 5.08 -18.53 -0.48
N ARG A 270 5.89 -19.26 -1.25
CA ARG A 270 5.56 -19.58 -2.64
C ARG A 270 4.63 -20.79 -2.72
N ASN A 271 3.66 -20.71 -3.61
CA ASN A 271 2.85 -21.85 -3.98
C ASN A 271 3.69 -22.79 -4.86
N HIS A 272 4.29 -23.79 -4.24
CA HIS A 272 5.18 -24.77 -4.89
C HIS A 272 4.49 -26.08 -5.28
N ASN A 273 3.16 -26.19 -5.01
CA ASN A 273 2.37 -27.37 -5.33
C ASN A 273 1.63 -27.14 -6.65
N PRO A 274 1.86 -28.00 -7.69
CA PRO A 274 1.23 -27.82 -9.00
C PRO A 274 -0.29 -27.91 -8.97
N GLU A 275 -0.88 -28.81 -8.15
CA GLU A 275 -2.34 -28.95 -8.04
C GLU A 275 -2.96 -27.70 -7.41
N LEU A 276 -2.34 -27.18 -6.33
CA LEU A 276 -2.75 -25.91 -5.70
C LEU A 276 -2.63 -24.73 -6.67
N MET A 277 -1.57 -24.69 -7.48
CA MET A 277 -1.38 -23.65 -8.47
C MET A 277 -2.50 -23.65 -9.52
N VAL A 278 -2.81 -24.82 -10.11
CA VAL A 278 -3.90 -24.94 -11.06
C VAL A 278 -5.22 -24.51 -10.44
N LYS A 279 -5.54 -25.01 -9.23
CA LYS A 279 -6.78 -24.68 -8.53
C LYS A 279 -6.91 -23.19 -8.24
N ALA A 280 -5.83 -22.54 -7.80
CA ALA A 280 -5.81 -21.12 -7.56
C ALA A 280 -6.07 -20.29 -8.84
N PHE A 281 -5.48 -20.69 -9.94
CA PHE A 281 -5.69 -20.04 -11.23
C PHE A 281 -7.08 -20.30 -11.83
N GLU A 282 -7.68 -21.50 -11.62
CA GLU A 282 -9.06 -21.78 -12.01
C GLU A 282 -10.07 -20.83 -11.39
N ILE A 283 -9.89 -20.47 -10.11
CA ILE A 283 -10.74 -19.49 -9.40
C ILE A 283 -10.67 -18.11 -10.08
N ALA A 284 -9.52 -17.73 -10.58
CA ALA A 284 -9.31 -16.48 -11.35
C ALA A 284 -9.70 -16.62 -12.84
N GLY A 285 -10.32 -17.76 -13.24
CA GLY A 285 -10.85 -17.96 -14.57
C GLY A 285 -9.86 -18.52 -15.62
N TYR A 286 -8.68 -18.97 -15.20
CA TYR A 286 -7.69 -19.59 -16.10
C TYR A 286 -7.85 -21.11 -16.12
N SER A 287 -7.77 -21.69 -17.29
CA SER A 287 -7.70 -23.17 -17.44
C SER A 287 -6.30 -23.69 -17.12
N GLU A 288 -6.19 -24.96 -16.75
CA GLU A 288 -4.90 -25.65 -16.56
C GLU A 288 -3.99 -25.51 -17.79
N LYS A 289 -4.56 -25.61 -18.99
CA LYS A 289 -3.80 -25.43 -20.24
C LYS A 289 -3.23 -24.02 -20.42
N GLU A 290 -3.92 -23.00 -19.94
CA GLU A 290 -3.41 -21.63 -19.94
C GLU A 290 -2.27 -21.48 -18.93
N VAL A 291 -2.39 -22.09 -17.75
CA VAL A 291 -1.31 -22.13 -16.76
C VAL A 291 -0.08 -22.82 -17.35
N GLU A 292 -0.23 -23.98 -17.97
CA GLU A 292 0.84 -24.71 -18.65
C GLU A 292 1.48 -23.88 -19.77
N THR A 293 0.68 -23.16 -20.57
CA THR A 293 1.18 -22.37 -21.69
C THR A 293 1.91 -21.10 -21.23
N ARG A 294 1.35 -20.38 -20.26
CA ARG A 294 1.89 -19.09 -19.79
C ARG A 294 3.04 -19.26 -18.80
N PHE A 295 2.96 -20.27 -17.94
CA PHE A 295 3.88 -20.50 -16.82
C PHE A 295 4.53 -21.89 -16.89
N GLY A 296 4.64 -22.48 -18.09
CA GLY A 296 5.04 -23.86 -18.29
C GLY A 296 6.40 -24.22 -17.69
N ALA A 297 7.36 -23.31 -17.70
CA ALA A 297 8.67 -23.57 -17.08
C ALA A 297 8.54 -23.80 -15.57
N LEU A 298 7.78 -22.95 -14.88
CA LEU A 298 7.55 -23.04 -13.43
C LEU A 298 6.64 -24.24 -13.10
N TYR A 299 5.53 -24.39 -13.82
CA TYR A 299 4.59 -25.49 -13.66
C TYR A 299 5.26 -26.87 -13.83
N ASN A 300 6.08 -27.01 -14.88
CA ASN A 300 6.85 -28.24 -15.11
C ASN A 300 7.89 -28.48 -14.03
N ALA A 301 8.61 -27.45 -13.57
CA ALA A 301 9.58 -27.59 -12.50
C ALA A 301 8.93 -28.13 -11.20
N PHE A 302 7.73 -27.68 -10.88
CA PHE A 302 6.98 -28.14 -9.68
C PHE A 302 6.63 -29.62 -9.74
N GLN A 303 6.50 -30.22 -10.91
CA GLN A 303 6.24 -31.68 -11.07
C GLN A 303 7.42 -32.54 -10.59
N TYR A 304 8.62 -31.99 -10.45
CA TYR A 304 9.82 -32.71 -10.03
C TYR A 304 10.11 -32.62 -8.53
N GLY A 305 9.18 -32.13 -7.72
CA GLY A 305 9.32 -32.09 -6.26
C GLY A 305 10.05 -30.86 -5.74
N THR A 306 9.59 -29.69 -6.16
CA THR A 306 10.09 -28.39 -5.63
C THR A 306 9.91 -28.33 -4.11
N PRO A 307 10.95 -27.96 -3.34
CA PRO A 307 10.81 -27.79 -1.91
C PRO A 307 9.89 -26.63 -1.56
N PRO A 308 9.22 -26.66 -0.39
CA PRO A 308 8.62 -25.44 0.16
C PRO A 308 9.67 -24.33 0.21
N HIS A 309 9.32 -23.13 -0.24
CA HIS A 309 10.24 -22.01 -0.25
C HIS A 309 9.49 -20.69 -0.06
N ALA A 310 10.22 -19.71 0.41
CA ALA A 310 9.74 -18.36 0.65
C ALA A 310 10.87 -17.36 0.41
N GLY A 311 10.53 -16.16 -0.01
CA GLY A 311 11.55 -15.16 -0.28
C GLY A 311 10.99 -13.76 -0.39
N ALA A 312 11.87 -12.82 -0.62
CA ALA A 312 11.56 -11.41 -0.77
C ALA A 312 12.59 -10.69 -1.64
N ALA A 313 12.21 -9.52 -2.11
CA ALA A 313 13.02 -8.72 -3.01
C ALA A 313 13.12 -7.24 -2.53
N PRO A 314 13.99 -6.91 -1.57
CA PRO A 314 14.30 -5.53 -1.19
C PRO A 314 14.73 -4.67 -2.37
N GLY A 315 14.06 -3.52 -2.55
CA GLY A 315 14.37 -2.54 -3.58
C GLY A 315 15.55 -1.64 -3.19
N VAL A 316 16.72 -1.84 -3.79
CA VAL A 316 17.95 -1.11 -3.46
C VAL A 316 17.78 0.39 -3.67
N ASP A 317 17.16 0.79 -4.78
CA ASP A 317 16.95 2.20 -5.11
C ASP A 317 16.03 2.89 -4.08
N ARG A 318 14.97 2.22 -3.61
CA ARG A 318 14.08 2.77 -2.56
C ARG A 318 14.78 2.88 -1.22
N MET A 319 15.61 1.90 -0.85
CA MET A 319 16.44 1.98 0.36
C MET A 319 17.35 3.21 0.29
N LEU A 320 18.05 3.38 -0.83
CA LEU A 320 18.96 4.51 -1.02
C LEU A 320 18.21 5.85 -1.00
N MET A 321 17.04 5.93 -1.64
CA MET A 321 16.19 7.13 -1.61
C MET A 321 15.83 7.56 -0.19
N LEU A 322 15.41 6.60 0.66
CA LEU A 322 15.11 6.91 2.07
C LEU A 322 16.36 7.29 2.86
N MET A 323 17.48 6.59 2.65
CA MET A 323 18.75 6.88 3.35
C MET A 323 19.32 8.25 3.03
N THR A 324 19.10 8.73 1.80
CA THR A 324 19.52 10.07 1.36
C THR A 324 18.49 11.15 1.62
N ASN A 325 17.31 10.78 2.16
CA ASN A 325 16.19 11.67 2.39
C ASN A 325 15.74 12.41 1.12
N GLU A 326 15.71 11.69 -0.02
CA GLU A 326 15.24 12.18 -1.31
C GLU A 326 13.80 11.74 -1.58
N ASP A 327 13.01 12.60 -2.18
CA ASP A 327 11.62 12.30 -2.55
C ASP A 327 11.48 11.76 -3.98
N ASN A 328 12.60 11.71 -4.73
CA ASN A 328 12.62 11.39 -6.14
C ASN A 328 13.70 10.35 -6.46
N LEU A 329 13.27 9.15 -6.87
CA LEU A 329 14.19 8.07 -7.27
C LEU A 329 15.19 8.46 -8.36
N ARG A 330 14.89 9.45 -9.20
CA ARG A 330 15.82 9.90 -10.24
C ARG A 330 17.05 10.62 -9.70
N GLU A 331 16.96 11.18 -8.49
CA GLU A 331 18.08 11.86 -7.84
C GLU A 331 19.16 10.89 -7.34
N ILE A 332 18.78 9.62 -7.08
CA ILE A 332 19.71 8.58 -6.60
C ILE A 332 20.21 7.65 -7.70
N ILE A 333 19.77 7.83 -8.94
CA ILE A 333 20.13 7.02 -10.10
C ILE A 333 21.10 7.83 -10.97
N ALA A 334 22.27 7.27 -11.29
CA ALA A 334 23.32 7.97 -12.05
C ALA A 334 22.88 8.37 -13.48
N PHE A 335 22.07 7.53 -14.14
CA PHE A 335 21.57 7.76 -15.50
C PHE A 335 20.04 7.56 -15.55
N PRO A 336 19.25 8.48 -14.95
CA PRO A 336 17.81 8.31 -14.84
C PRO A 336 17.12 8.48 -16.19
N LYS A 337 16.13 7.62 -16.44
CA LYS A 337 15.25 7.73 -17.60
C LYS A 337 14.10 8.70 -17.34
N ASN A 338 13.66 9.39 -18.37
CA ASN A 338 12.46 10.21 -18.32
C ASN A 338 11.17 9.35 -18.43
N LYS A 339 9.99 10.00 -18.35
CA LYS A 339 8.68 9.31 -18.45
C LYS A 339 8.47 8.53 -19.77
N LYS A 340 9.28 8.77 -20.81
CA LYS A 340 9.25 8.06 -22.09
C LYS A 340 10.35 6.98 -22.19
N ALA A 341 10.87 6.54 -21.05
CA ALA A 341 11.96 5.56 -20.94
C ALA A 341 13.23 5.95 -21.73
N ARG A 342 13.52 7.26 -21.86
CA ARG A 342 14.70 7.76 -22.55
C ARG A 342 15.74 8.26 -21.56
N ASP A 343 16.96 7.81 -21.73
CA ASP A 343 18.14 8.43 -21.12
C ASP A 343 18.49 9.69 -21.92
N VAL A 344 18.24 10.86 -21.31
CA VAL A 344 18.47 12.14 -21.99
C VAL A 344 19.94 12.53 -22.03
N LEU A 345 20.76 12.00 -21.11
CA LEU A 345 22.19 12.25 -21.07
C LEU A 345 22.93 11.50 -22.17
N MET A 346 22.64 10.20 -22.30
CA MET A 346 23.28 9.34 -23.30
C MET A 346 22.57 9.35 -24.66
N GLY A 347 21.39 9.98 -24.75
CA GLY A 347 20.58 10.00 -25.97
C GLY A 347 19.99 8.64 -26.37
N ALA A 348 19.83 7.73 -25.40
CA ALA A 348 19.28 6.39 -25.63
C ALA A 348 17.77 6.35 -25.42
N PRO A 349 17.02 5.47 -26.10
CA PRO A 349 17.48 4.61 -27.21
C PRO A 349 17.76 5.41 -28.49
N SER A 350 18.70 4.93 -29.31
CA SER A 350 19.02 5.48 -30.62
C SER A 350 18.37 4.67 -31.75
N ARG A 351 18.32 5.23 -32.93
CA ARG A 351 17.80 4.51 -34.10
C ARG A 351 18.75 3.35 -34.46
N VAL A 352 18.15 2.21 -34.81
CA VAL A 352 18.87 1.05 -35.36
C VAL A 352 18.97 1.14 -36.89
N THR A 353 19.96 0.51 -37.46
CA THR A 353 20.13 0.45 -38.90
C THR A 353 19.28 -0.68 -39.52
N GLU A 354 19.01 -0.58 -40.79
CA GLU A 354 18.31 -1.67 -41.54
C GLU A 354 19.03 -3.00 -41.49
N GLU A 355 20.37 -2.97 -41.45
CA GLU A 355 21.19 -4.15 -41.34
C GLU A 355 20.99 -4.86 -39.99
N GLN A 356 20.96 -4.12 -38.90
CA GLN A 356 20.63 -4.62 -37.56
C GLN A 356 19.21 -5.20 -37.48
N LEU A 357 18.24 -4.59 -38.17
CA LEU A 357 16.89 -5.14 -38.26
C LEU A 357 16.84 -6.46 -39.02
N LYS A 358 17.60 -6.57 -40.11
CA LYS A 358 17.71 -7.80 -40.89
C LYS A 358 18.35 -8.93 -40.10
N ASP A 359 19.38 -8.67 -39.31
CA ASP A 359 20.07 -9.66 -38.49
C ASP A 359 19.11 -10.35 -37.49
N VAL A 360 18.12 -9.60 -36.96
CA VAL A 360 17.08 -10.13 -36.06
C VAL A 360 15.77 -10.47 -36.77
N GLN A 361 15.73 -10.44 -38.10
CA GLN A 361 14.59 -10.79 -38.97
C GLN A 361 13.31 -10.00 -38.69
N ILE A 362 13.43 -8.72 -38.34
CA ILE A 362 12.30 -7.78 -38.12
C ILE A 362 12.39 -6.60 -39.10
N LYS A 363 11.28 -5.91 -39.26
CA LYS A 363 11.22 -4.63 -39.97
C LYS A 363 10.24 -3.67 -39.29
N ILE A 364 10.48 -2.36 -39.43
CA ILE A 364 9.56 -1.34 -39.01
C ILE A 364 8.38 -1.33 -39.98
N ILE A 365 7.16 -1.36 -39.49
CA ILE A 365 5.94 -1.14 -40.24
C ILE A 365 5.67 0.36 -40.14
N GLU A 366 5.70 1.06 -41.27
CA GLU A 366 5.28 2.44 -41.37
C GLU A 366 3.75 2.47 -41.39
N GLU A 367 3.13 3.27 -40.50
CA GLU A 367 1.68 3.51 -40.45
C GLU A 367 1.22 4.40 -41.61
#